data_e91847161e487246d30f2e935b49effb
#
_entry.id   e91847161e487246d30f2e935b49effb
#
_cell.length_a   1.000
_cell.length_b   1.000
_cell.length_c   1.000
_cell.angle_alpha   90.00
_cell.angle_beta   90.00
_cell.angle_gamma   90.00
#
_symmetry.space_group_name_H-M   'P 1'
#
loop_
_entity.id
_entity.type
_entity.pdbx_description
1 polymer ?
#
loop_
_entity_poly.entity_id
_entity_poly.type
_entity_poly.pdbx_seq_one_letter_code
_entity_poly.pdbx_strand_id
1 'polypeptide(L)'
;MNVTLKKRLHIVEYCWVLIVFAFAGVPARALDGMIGIHDPSTVIQCDGNYYVFGTGRGISVLTSSNGFNWQRGGRVFDRVPDSVRQFCPKNDGQSVWAPDIIKLNGEYYLYYSISSWGQFVSAVGLLTNPTLDTNAPNYHWTDRGMVVHSSEGEDLNAIDPGVCLAPDGTLWICYGSYHGNIELVQLDPKTGLRIATNSPVTIIANQSEASDIIFHDGHFYFFVNHGSCCQGSNSTYNIRVGRSPKITGPYFDRFGEPMTQGGGTLFLAAQGNDIGPGHFGRLLDDGVEKFSCHYEAENGRAGRSILDIRPLLWTVDGWPLPGENVHEGTYQIRSQRTGTILQASTNAVETARYLVHENQKWNIAPAGAGFYKITSAAGENVLAAADERAMLAPFTGGDNQLWKLDQLADGSYRIASKVGKLALATTDNIKSGNGIALGKFTGDDSQRWVIAAP
;
A
#
# COMPACT_ATOMS: atom_id res chain seq x y z
N MET A 1 -10.74 -57.37 -38.99
CA MET A 1 -9.65 -56.43 -38.76
C MET A 1 -10.26 -55.05 -38.65
N ASN A 2 -10.70 -54.66 -37.44
CA ASN A 2 -11.37 -53.37 -37.17
C ASN A 2 -10.41 -52.46 -36.40
N VAL A 3 -9.98 -51.39 -37.05
CA VAL A 3 -9.15 -50.35 -36.43
C VAL A 3 -10.04 -49.19 -35.98
N THR A 4 -10.17 -49.05 -34.67
CA THR A 4 -10.94 -47.97 -34.04
C THR A 4 -10.02 -46.74 -33.83
N LEU A 5 -10.24 -45.67 -34.58
CA LEU A 5 -9.57 -44.38 -34.39
C LEU A 5 -10.17 -43.65 -33.19
N LYS A 6 -9.39 -43.50 -32.13
CA LYS A 6 -9.70 -42.58 -31.02
C LYS A 6 -9.31 -41.18 -31.42
N LYS A 7 -10.27 -40.27 -31.62
CA LYS A 7 -10.05 -38.82 -31.72
C LYS A 7 -9.70 -38.28 -30.34
N ARG A 8 -8.49 -37.75 -30.19
CA ARG A 8 -8.11 -36.91 -29.05
C ARG A 8 -8.65 -35.49 -29.30
N LEU A 9 -9.56 -35.03 -28.45
CA LEU A 9 -9.91 -33.62 -28.35
C LEU A 9 -8.76 -32.89 -27.64
N HIS A 10 -8.11 -31.99 -28.34
CA HIS A 10 -7.22 -31.00 -27.70
C HIS A 10 -8.10 -29.83 -27.24
N ILE A 11 -8.26 -29.71 -25.94
CA ILE A 11 -8.79 -28.49 -25.32
C ILE A 11 -7.65 -27.47 -25.35
N VAL A 12 -7.79 -26.44 -26.16
CA VAL A 12 -6.90 -25.27 -26.17
C VAL A 12 -7.40 -24.36 -25.06
N GLU A 13 -6.71 -24.36 -23.92
CA GLU A 13 -6.90 -23.37 -22.88
C GLU A 13 -6.39 -22.01 -23.40
N TYR A 14 -7.30 -21.08 -23.60
CA TYR A 14 -6.96 -19.70 -23.88
C TYR A 14 -6.45 -19.03 -22.60
N CYS A 15 -5.12 -18.95 -22.45
CA CYS A 15 -4.49 -18.04 -21.52
C CYS A 15 -4.78 -16.60 -21.97
N TRP A 16 -5.68 -15.90 -21.27
CA TRP A 16 -5.84 -14.46 -21.43
C TRP A 16 -4.65 -13.77 -20.79
N VAL A 17 -3.65 -13.45 -21.59
CA VAL A 17 -2.59 -12.51 -21.21
C VAL A 17 -3.19 -11.11 -21.25
N LEU A 18 -3.41 -10.51 -20.09
CA LEU A 18 -3.71 -9.08 -19.97
C LEU A 18 -2.47 -8.31 -20.44
N ILE A 19 -2.46 -7.86 -21.70
CA ILE A 19 -1.48 -6.92 -22.20
C ILE A 19 -1.93 -5.53 -21.70
N VAL A 20 -1.31 -5.05 -20.65
CA VAL A 20 -1.41 -3.66 -20.21
C VAL A 20 -0.62 -2.81 -21.20
N PHE A 21 -1.29 -2.08 -22.06
CA PHE A 21 -0.67 -1.04 -22.88
C PHE A 21 -0.33 0.14 -21.96
N ALA A 22 0.97 0.33 -21.68
CA ALA A 22 1.46 1.54 -21.05
C ALA A 22 1.31 2.72 -22.00
N PHE A 23 0.34 3.59 -21.75
CA PHE A 23 0.32 4.93 -22.32
C PHE A 23 1.35 5.76 -21.56
N ALA A 24 2.34 6.32 -22.28
CA ALA A 24 3.30 7.29 -21.75
C ALA A 24 2.60 8.65 -21.58
N GLY A 25 1.68 8.75 -20.62
CA GLY A 25 1.18 10.02 -20.08
C GLY A 25 2.01 10.36 -18.84
N VAL A 26 2.24 11.63 -18.57
CA VAL A 26 2.83 12.07 -17.30
C VAL A 26 1.93 11.51 -16.19
N PRO A 27 2.44 10.70 -15.27
CA PRO A 27 1.59 10.09 -14.26
C PRO A 27 0.93 11.19 -13.43
N ALA A 28 -0.39 11.20 -13.40
CA ALA A 28 -1.13 12.02 -12.46
C ALA A 28 -0.80 11.48 -11.07
N ARG A 29 -0.09 12.26 -10.25
CA ARG A 29 0.27 11.86 -8.89
C ARG A 29 -0.99 11.67 -8.06
N ALA A 30 -1.07 10.53 -7.41
CA ALA A 30 -2.10 10.30 -6.40
C ALA A 30 -1.86 11.19 -5.17
N LEU A 31 -0.58 11.42 -4.78
CA LEU A 31 -0.20 12.18 -3.59
C LEU A 31 0.31 13.58 -3.95
N ASP A 32 0.03 14.53 -3.06
CA ASP A 32 0.38 15.95 -3.21
C ASP A 32 1.01 16.51 -1.92
N GLY A 33 1.61 17.70 -2.03
CA GLY A 33 2.22 18.42 -0.91
C GLY A 33 3.66 17.97 -0.60
N MET A 34 3.95 17.80 0.68
CA MET A 34 5.28 17.42 1.19
C MET A 34 5.37 15.89 1.31
N ILE A 35 5.74 15.23 0.23
CA ILE A 35 5.83 13.76 0.17
C ILE A 35 7.26 13.22 0.26
N GLY A 36 8.26 14.07 0.52
CA GLY A 36 9.65 13.65 0.65
C GLY A 36 9.90 12.84 1.91
N ILE A 37 10.15 11.54 1.76
CA ILE A 37 10.44 10.58 2.84
C ILE A 37 11.29 9.44 2.30
N HIS A 38 12.16 8.89 3.13
CA HIS A 38 12.92 7.66 2.88
C HIS A 38 12.52 6.63 3.94
N ASP A 39 12.42 5.34 3.56
CA ASP A 39 11.99 4.23 4.41
C ASP A 39 10.69 4.55 5.17
N PRO A 40 9.57 4.76 4.46
CA PRO A 40 8.31 5.03 5.12
C PRO A 40 7.84 3.80 5.90
N SER A 41 7.41 4.02 7.15
CA SER A 41 6.72 3.02 7.94
C SER A 41 5.37 2.63 7.31
N THR A 42 4.71 1.63 7.87
CA THR A 42 3.27 1.47 7.75
C THR A 42 2.57 2.82 7.97
N VAL A 43 1.64 3.19 7.06
CA VAL A 43 0.79 4.37 7.24
C VAL A 43 -0.28 4.05 8.27
N ILE A 44 -0.38 4.85 9.32
CA ILE A 44 -1.32 4.61 10.43
C ILE A 44 -2.27 5.78 10.63
N GLN A 45 -3.46 5.51 11.17
CA GLN A 45 -4.47 6.53 11.44
C GLN A 45 -4.58 6.83 12.94
N CYS A 46 -4.75 8.11 13.26
CA CYS A 46 -5.11 8.60 14.59
C CYS A 46 -6.12 9.74 14.44
N ASP A 47 -7.30 9.58 15.04
CA ASP A 47 -8.37 10.59 15.07
C ASP A 47 -8.69 11.18 13.69
N GLY A 48 -8.77 10.29 12.67
CA GLY A 48 -9.10 10.65 11.29
C GLY A 48 -7.95 11.23 10.48
N ASN A 49 -6.78 11.46 11.08
CA ASN A 49 -5.57 11.88 10.38
C ASN A 49 -4.65 10.67 10.09
N TYR A 50 -3.86 10.78 9.03
CA TYR A 50 -2.88 9.80 8.59
C TYR A 50 -1.49 10.24 8.98
N TYR A 51 -0.67 9.29 9.40
CA TYR A 51 0.72 9.49 9.82
C TYR A 51 1.61 8.46 9.15
N VAL A 52 2.78 8.89 8.72
CA VAL A 52 3.87 8.02 8.27
C VAL A 52 5.19 8.53 8.82
N PHE A 53 6.01 7.60 9.28
CA PHE A 53 7.31 7.85 9.87
C PHE A 53 8.39 7.37 8.90
N GLY A 54 9.57 7.97 8.93
CA GLY A 54 10.64 7.58 8.01
C GLY A 54 12.02 7.94 8.52
N THR A 55 13.01 7.46 7.82
CA THR A 55 14.43 7.75 8.04
C THR A 55 14.68 9.26 8.14
N GLY A 56 15.44 9.66 9.17
CA GLY A 56 15.78 11.05 9.37
C GLY A 56 16.38 11.36 10.74
N ARG A 57 16.62 12.64 11.00
CA ARG A 57 17.11 13.09 12.32
C ARG A 57 15.93 13.15 13.31
N GLY A 58 15.94 12.25 14.31
CA GLY A 58 14.89 12.12 15.31
C GLY A 58 13.57 11.57 14.77
N ILE A 59 13.60 10.77 13.71
CA ILE A 59 12.49 10.21 12.93
C ILE A 59 11.71 11.32 12.19
N SER A 60 11.70 11.26 10.87
CA SER A 60 10.88 12.13 10.01
C SER A 60 9.40 11.75 10.13
N VAL A 61 8.50 12.75 10.15
CA VAL A 61 7.06 12.53 10.20
C VAL A 61 6.39 13.28 9.07
N LEU A 62 5.50 12.60 8.34
CA LEU A 62 4.54 13.23 7.44
C LEU A 62 3.13 12.97 7.98
N THR A 63 2.26 13.96 7.83
CA THR A 63 0.87 13.90 8.26
C THR A 63 -0.09 14.31 7.15
N SER A 64 -1.28 13.75 7.13
CA SER A 64 -2.33 14.12 6.18
C SER A 64 -3.71 13.98 6.83
N SER A 65 -4.62 14.92 6.56
CA SER A 65 -6.01 14.85 6.99
C SER A 65 -6.90 14.02 6.04
N ASN A 66 -6.39 13.61 4.88
CA ASN A 66 -7.18 12.94 3.84
C ASN A 66 -6.45 11.78 3.15
N GLY A 67 -5.19 11.50 3.51
CA GLY A 67 -4.35 10.47 2.91
C GLY A 67 -3.75 10.84 1.53
N PHE A 68 -4.00 12.06 1.01
CA PHE A 68 -3.53 12.51 -0.30
C PHE A 68 -2.64 13.74 -0.23
N ASN A 69 -3.04 14.77 0.53
CA ASN A 69 -2.25 15.98 0.75
C ASN A 69 -1.42 15.81 2.02
N TRP A 70 -0.11 15.71 1.86
CA TRP A 70 0.81 15.46 2.96
C TRP A 70 1.56 16.73 3.37
N GLN A 71 1.81 16.84 4.65
CA GLN A 71 2.54 17.92 5.27
C GLN A 71 3.68 17.34 6.12
N ARG A 72 4.73 18.11 6.29
CA ARG A 72 5.78 17.75 7.23
C ARG A 72 5.26 17.94 8.66
N GLY A 73 5.23 16.85 9.42
CA GLY A 73 5.07 16.87 10.86
C GLY A 73 6.35 17.33 11.58
N GLY A 74 6.33 17.33 12.88
CA GLY A 74 7.51 17.50 13.72
C GLY A 74 8.48 16.32 13.60
N ARG A 75 9.38 16.20 14.55
CA ARG A 75 10.18 15.00 14.78
C ARG A 75 9.71 14.31 16.06
N VAL A 76 9.95 13.03 16.19
CA VAL A 76 9.52 12.24 17.35
C VAL A 76 10.35 12.59 18.60
N PHE A 77 11.65 12.80 18.44
CA PHE A 77 12.58 13.21 19.49
C PHE A 77 13.76 14.03 18.93
N ASP A 78 14.43 14.77 19.78
CA ASP A 78 15.64 15.54 19.42
C ASP A 78 16.91 14.72 19.51
N ARG A 79 16.93 13.71 20.37
CA ARG A 79 18.06 12.82 20.58
C ARG A 79 17.59 11.39 20.84
N VAL A 80 18.29 10.44 20.26
CA VAL A 80 18.09 9.00 20.51
C VAL A 80 18.24 8.71 22.00
N PRO A 81 17.27 8.01 22.62
CA PRO A 81 17.35 7.60 24.03
C PRO A 81 18.61 6.80 24.35
N ASP A 82 19.23 7.11 25.49
CA ASP A 82 20.49 6.43 25.91
C ASP A 82 20.28 4.93 26.19
N SER A 83 19.06 4.51 26.53
CA SER A 83 18.65 3.09 26.67
C SER A 83 18.92 2.25 25.42
N VAL A 84 18.84 2.88 24.24
CA VAL A 84 19.09 2.25 22.93
C VAL A 84 20.47 2.63 22.40
N ARG A 85 20.88 3.90 22.54
CA ARG A 85 22.12 4.44 21.99
C ARG A 85 23.38 3.74 22.52
N GLN A 86 23.35 3.24 23.77
CA GLN A 86 24.46 2.50 24.35
C GLN A 86 24.86 1.25 23.56
N PHE A 87 23.93 0.66 22.79
CA PHE A 87 24.17 -0.50 21.93
C PHE A 87 24.76 -0.13 20.56
N CYS A 88 24.72 1.16 20.18
CA CYS A 88 25.30 1.69 18.94
C CYS A 88 26.11 2.96 19.22
N PRO A 89 27.27 2.87 19.88
CA PRO A 89 28.02 4.02 20.39
C PRO A 89 28.56 4.96 19.29
N LYS A 90 28.68 4.48 18.05
CA LYS A 90 29.12 5.29 16.90
C LYS A 90 27.98 6.07 16.25
N ASN A 91 26.70 5.85 16.65
CA ASN A 91 25.60 6.67 16.18
C ASN A 91 25.74 8.11 16.68
N ASP A 92 25.43 9.09 15.81
CA ASP A 92 25.56 10.52 16.13
C ASP A 92 24.52 11.02 17.16
N GLY A 93 23.63 10.16 17.62
CA GLY A 93 22.58 10.43 18.58
C GLY A 93 21.35 11.13 17.96
N GLN A 94 21.29 11.25 16.64
CA GLN A 94 20.14 11.86 15.94
C GLN A 94 19.71 11.08 14.69
N SER A 95 20.64 10.41 14.01
CA SER A 95 20.34 9.61 12.82
C SER A 95 19.57 8.36 13.20
N VAL A 96 18.37 8.23 12.64
CA VAL A 96 17.44 7.11 12.86
C VAL A 96 16.97 6.62 11.51
N TRP A 97 16.89 5.29 11.35
CA TRP A 97 16.57 4.66 10.09
C TRP A 97 15.34 3.79 10.21
N ALA A 98 14.61 3.69 9.09
CA ALA A 98 13.59 2.70 8.80
C ALA A 98 12.68 2.37 9.99
N PRO A 99 11.83 3.29 10.45
CA PRO A 99 10.88 2.99 11.52
C PRO A 99 9.70 2.20 10.99
N ASP A 100 9.05 1.40 11.87
CA ASP A 100 7.73 0.85 11.63
C ASP A 100 6.82 1.04 12.85
N ILE A 101 5.51 1.05 12.63
CA ILE A 101 4.53 1.41 13.67
C ILE A 101 3.30 0.52 13.66
N ILE A 102 2.83 0.18 14.84
CA ILE A 102 1.57 -0.54 15.04
C ILE A 102 0.75 0.09 16.17
N LYS A 103 -0.57 0.02 16.08
CA LYS A 103 -1.46 0.37 17.20
C LYS A 103 -1.80 -0.89 17.99
N LEU A 104 -1.47 -0.89 19.26
CA LEU A 104 -1.66 -2.04 20.15
C LEU A 104 -2.06 -1.55 21.54
N ASN A 105 -2.99 -2.23 22.24
CA ASN A 105 -3.40 -1.91 23.60
C ASN A 105 -3.86 -0.44 23.82
N GLY A 106 -4.36 0.21 22.78
CA GLY A 106 -4.78 1.61 22.83
C GLY A 106 -3.66 2.63 22.68
N GLU A 107 -2.41 2.19 22.50
CA GLU A 107 -1.22 3.03 22.25
C GLU A 107 -0.60 2.73 20.88
N TYR A 108 0.26 3.63 20.40
CA TYR A 108 1.06 3.49 19.19
C TYR A 108 2.47 3.03 19.59
N TYR A 109 2.92 1.93 19.02
CA TYR A 109 4.24 1.33 19.23
C TYR A 109 5.08 1.62 18.01
N LEU A 110 6.09 2.47 18.14
CA LEU A 110 6.99 2.90 17.07
C LEU A 110 8.36 2.24 17.29
N TYR A 111 8.69 1.30 16.43
CA TYR A 111 10.01 0.66 16.35
C TYR A 111 10.90 1.49 15.42
N TYR A 112 12.19 1.59 15.74
CA TYR A 112 13.11 2.40 14.95
C TYR A 112 14.53 1.86 15.04
N SER A 113 15.30 1.96 13.97
CA SER A 113 16.68 1.51 13.91
C SER A 113 17.66 2.64 14.20
N ILE A 114 18.73 2.33 14.90
CA ILE A 114 19.93 3.17 14.96
C ILE A 114 21.13 2.36 14.49
N SER A 115 21.97 2.99 13.69
CA SER A 115 23.22 2.44 13.18
C SER A 115 24.19 3.58 12.85
N SER A 116 25.30 3.23 12.24
CA SER A 116 26.24 4.18 11.65
C SER A 116 26.64 3.69 10.27
N TRP A 117 26.71 4.57 9.29
CA TRP A 117 26.99 4.21 7.91
C TRP A 117 28.28 3.37 7.80
N GLY A 118 28.20 2.22 7.10
CA GLY A 118 29.31 1.28 6.95
C GLY A 118 29.65 0.48 8.20
N GLN A 119 28.77 0.45 9.20
CA GLN A 119 28.86 -0.37 10.42
C GLN A 119 27.69 -1.32 10.52
N PHE A 120 27.88 -2.43 11.27
CA PHE A 120 26.85 -3.43 11.52
C PHE A 120 26.55 -3.59 13.02
N VAL A 121 27.09 -2.70 13.85
CA VAL A 121 26.73 -2.54 15.26
C VAL A 121 25.52 -1.61 15.30
N SER A 122 24.35 -2.21 15.47
CA SER A 122 23.07 -1.54 15.29
C SER A 122 22.09 -1.96 16.38
N ALA A 123 21.01 -1.22 16.56
CA ALA A 123 19.96 -1.57 17.49
C ALA A 123 18.59 -1.08 17.01
N VAL A 124 17.56 -1.84 17.35
CA VAL A 124 16.16 -1.43 17.23
C VAL A 124 15.64 -1.03 18.59
N GLY A 125 15.10 0.18 18.70
CA GLY A 125 14.46 0.70 19.90
C GLY A 125 12.94 0.74 19.73
N LEU A 126 12.23 0.91 20.84
CA LEU A 126 10.80 1.05 20.92
C LEU A 126 10.40 2.31 21.69
N LEU A 127 9.51 3.08 21.08
CA LEU A 127 8.77 4.16 21.73
C LEU A 127 7.27 3.85 21.74
N THR A 128 6.55 4.31 22.75
CA THR A 128 5.08 4.26 22.74
C THR A 128 4.48 5.64 22.99
N ASN A 129 3.28 5.88 22.42
CA ASN A 129 2.52 7.10 22.63
C ASN A 129 1.02 6.78 22.61
N PRO A 130 0.20 7.30 23.54
CA PRO A 130 -1.24 7.08 23.53
C PRO A 130 -1.97 7.77 22.36
N THR A 131 -1.35 8.76 21.72
CA THR A 131 -1.92 9.48 20.58
C THR A 131 -0.82 9.94 19.62
N LEU A 132 -1.16 10.21 18.35
CA LEU A 132 -0.26 10.85 17.39
C LEU A 132 -0.62 12.32 17.14
N ASP A 133 -1.72 12.81 17.73
CA ASP A 133 -2.05 14.24 17.70
C ASP A 133 -1.14 15.02 18.66
N THR A 134 -0.23 15.81 18.10
CA THR A 134 0.73 16.63 18.85
C THR A 134 0.07 17.71 19.71
N ASN A 135 -1.21 18.03 19.48
CA ASN A 135 -1.98 19.00 20.27
C ASN A 135 -2.74 18.35 21.42
N ALA A 136 -2.80 17.03 21.47
CA ALA A 136 -3.51 16.32 22.53
C ALA A 136 -2.73 16.43 23.86
N PRO A 137 -3.41 16.63 25.00
CA PRO A 137 -2.76 16.84 26.29
C PRO A 137 -1.97 15.62 26.80
N ASN A 138 -2.28 14.44 26.28
CA ASN A 138 -1.62 13.17 26.58
C ASN A 138 -0.58 12.76 25.51
N TYR A 139 -0.25 13.64 24.55
CA TYR A 139 0.81 13.38 23.59
C TYR A 139 2.16 13.31 24.29
N HIS A 140 2.73 12.12 24.35
CA HIS A 140 4.03 11.91 24.98
C HIS A 140 4.66 10.59 24.49
N TRP A 141 5.83 10.68 23.85
CA TRP A 141 6.61 9.49 23.51
C TRP A 141 7.37 8.97 24.73
N THR A 142 7.09 7.73 25.10
CA THR A 142 7.74 7.02 26.19
C THR A 142 8.76 6.05 25.63
N ASP A 143 10.01 6.18 26.06
CA ASP A 143 11.08 5.22 25.75
C ASP A 143 10.83 3.90 26.48
N ARG A 144 10.78 2.81 25.71
CA ARG A 144 10.63 1.43 26.22
C ARG A 144 11.94 0.65 26.17
N GLY A 145 12.99 1.22 25.58
CA GLY A 145 14.31 0.64 25.50
C GLY A 145 14.59 -0.14 24.22
N MET A 146 15.66 -0.90 24.25
CA MET A 146 16.16 -1.72 23.15
C MET A 146 15.33 -3.01 23.00
N VAL A 147 14.99 -3.36 21.76
CA VAL A 147 14.24 -4.58 21.39
C VAL A 147 15.19 -5.68 20.94
N VAL A 148 16.03 -5.37 19.96
CA VAL A 148 17.08 -6.23 19.41
C VAL A 148 18.30 -5.39 19.06
N HIS A 149 19.47 -6.01 19.00
CA HIS A 149 20.72 -5.35 18.57
C HIS A 149 21.66 -6.36 17.91
N SER A 150 22.62 -5.86 17.15
CA SER A 150 23.76 -6.60 16.64
C SER A 150 25.06 -6.02 17.19
N SER A 151 26.03 -6.90 17.42
CA SER A 151 27.34 -6.60 18.02
C SER A 151 28.46 -6.77 16.99
N GLU A 152 29.65 -6.26 17.32
CA GLU A 152 30.82 -6.44 16.47
C GLU A 152 31.18 -7.92 16.29
N GLY A 153 31.36 -8.35 15.04
CA GLY A 153 31.69 -9.74 14.69
C GLY A 153 30.49 -10.68 14.52
N GLU A 154 29.28 -10.22 14.77
CA GLU A 154 28.06 -10.96 14.42
C GLU A 154 27.74 -10.85 12.92
N ASP A 155 27.22 -11.92 12.32
CA ASP A 155 26.70 -11.93 10.96
C ASP A 155 25.24 -11.45 10.93
N LEU A 156 25.04 -10.22 11.38
CA LEU A 156 23.75 -9.56 11.51
C LEU A 156 23.92 -8.04 11.48
N ASN A 157 22.98 -7.36 10.86
CA ASN A 157 22.77 -5.93 11.00
C ASN A 157 21.35 -5.69 11.50
N ALA A 158 21.15 -5.43 12.79
CA ALA A 158 19.85 -5.30 13.43
C ALA A 158 19.21 -3.94 13.10
N ILE A 159 18.70 -3.79 11.86
CA ILE A 159 17.96 -2.63 11.34
C ILE A 159 16.69 -3.08 10.62
N ASP A 160 15.91 -2.12 10.14
CA ASP A 160 14.71 -2.30 9.32
C ASP A 160 13.64 -3.19 9.99
N PRO A 161 13.15 -2.78 11.19
CA PRO A 161 12.11 -3.54 11.87
C PRO A 161 10.78 -3.50 11.09
N GLY A 162 10.17 -4.67 10.86
CA GLY A 162 8.79 -4.82 10.42
C GLY A 162 7.98 -5.53 11.50
N VAL A 163 6.94 -4.90 12.04
CA VAL A 163 6.16 -5.43 13.16
C VAL A 163 4.84 -6.04 12.70
N CYS A 164 4.56 -7.28 13.11
CA CYS A 164 3.36 -8.02 12.74
C CYS A 164 2.62 -8.55 13.96
N LEU A 165 1.32 -8.21 14.07
CA LEU A 165 0.39 -8.88 14.97
C LEU A 165 -0.29 -10.01 14.20
N ALA A 166 0.01 -11.25 14.57
CA ALA A 166 -0.59 -12.42 13.95
C ALA A 166 -2.07 -12.61 14.39
N PRO A 167 -2.90 -13.32 13.61
CA PRO A 167 -4.32 -13.53 13.93
C PRO A 167 -4.57 -14.26 15.26
N ASP A 168 -3.60 -15.02 15.75
CA ASP A 168 -3.67 -15.69 17.05
C ASP A 168 -3.33 -14.79 18.24
N GLY A 169 -3.05 -13.50 17.99
CA GLY A 169 -2.69 -12.50 18.98
C GLY A 169 -1.21 -12.49 19.36
N THR A 170 -0.37 -13.29 18.74
CA THR A 170 1.09 -13.23 18.95
C THR A 170 1.69 -12.04 18.19
N LEU A 171 2.62 -11.34 18.83
CA LEU A 171 3.32 -10.19 18.23
C LEU A 171 4.72 -10.61 17.82
N TRP A 172 5.14 -10.18 16.65
CA TRP A 172 6.42 -10.56 16.05
C TRP A 172 7.09 -9.34 15.42
N ILE A 173 8.42 -9.40 15.34
CA ILE A 173 9.22 -8.42 14.61
C ILE A 173 10.23 -9.15 13.73
N CYS A 174 10.26 -8.80 12.45
CA CYS A 174 11.36 -9.15 11.55
C CYS A 174 12.33 -7.96 11.45
N TYR A 175 13.60 -8.24 11.27
CA TYR A 175 14.65 -7.23 11.17
C TYR A 175 15.90 -7.85 10.53
N GLY A 176 16.75 -7.00 9.97
CA GLY A 176 17.99 -7.41 9.31
C GLY A 176 18.22 -6.68 8.00
N SER A 177 19.39 -6.87 7.41
CA SER A 177 19.81 -6.27 6.16
C SER A 177 20.78 -7.18 5.44
N TYR A 178 21.35 -6.73 4.30
CA TYR A 178 22.30 -7.50 3.45
C TYR A 178 23.51 -8.08 4.17
N HIS A 179 23.89 -7.54 5.30
CA HIS A 179 24.91 -8.13 6.16
C HIS A 179 24.27 -9.20 7.06
N GLY A 180 24.35 -10.45 6.64
CA GLY A 180 23.74 -11.59 7.32
C GLY A 180 22.34 -11.93 6.80
N ASN A 181 21.41 -12.09 7.71
CA ASN A 181 20.09 -12.62 7.43
C ASN A 181 18.99 -11.65 7.88
N ILE A 182 17.76 -11.93 7.43
CA ILE A 182 16.57 -11.39 8.06
C ILE A 182 16.12 -12.36 9.13
N GLU A 183 16.03 -11.85 10.34
CA GLU A 183 15.65 -12.59 11.54
C GLU A 183 14.21 -12.24 11.96
N LEU A 184 13.54 -13.20 12.58
CA LEU A 184 12.22 -13.06 13.17
C LEU A 184 12.28 -13.48 14.63
N VAL A 185 11.75 -12.63 15.53
CA VAL A 185 11.61 -12.94 16.96
C VAL A 185 10.20 -12.60 17.45
N GLN A 186 9.76 -13.33 18.47
CA GLN A 186 8.50 -13.07 19.12
C GLN A 186 8.64 -11.98 20.18
N LEU A 187 7.68 -11.07 20.22
CA LEU A 187 7.55 -10.01 21.20
C LEU A 187 6.42 -10.31 22.19
N ASP A 188 6.53 -9.78 23.40
CA ASP A 188 5.41 -9.74 24.34
C ASP A 188 4.39 -8.69 23.88
N PRO A 189 3.16 -9.06 23.52
CA PRO A 189 2.16 -8.12 23.04
C PRO A 189 1.73 -7.08 24.08
N LYS A 190 2.06 -7.26 25.36
CA LYS A 190 1.78 -6.28 26.42
C LYS A 190 2.81 -5.16 26.49
N THR A 191 4.07 -5.49 26.22
CA THR A 191 5.18 -4.54 26.35
C THR A 191 5.76 -4.08 25.02
N GLY A 192 5.56 -4.86 23.95
CA GLY A 192 6.20 -4.65 22.64
C GLY A 192 7.68 -5.03 22.61
N LEU A 193 8.24 -5.52 23.69
CA LEU A 193 9.64 -5.92 23.80
C LEU A 193 9.79 -7.41 23.54
N ARG A 194 11.00 -7.86 23.23
CA ARG A 194 11.34 -9.28 23.09
C ARG A 194 10.96 -10.05 24.36
N ILE A 195 10.30 -11.21 24.23
CA ILE A 195 9.81 -12.00 25.37
C ILE A 195 10.95 -12.33 26.34
N ALA A 196 12.08 -12.77 25.79
CA ALA A 196 13.31 -13.00 26.53
C ALA A 196 14.53 -12.86 25.60
N THR A 197 15.67 -12.47 26.15
CA THR A 197 16.91 -12.29 25.36
C THR A 197 17.37 -13.58 24.67
N ASN A 198 17.01 -14.74 25.21
CA ASN A 198 17.28 -16.06 24.66
C ASN A 198 16.09 -16.70 23.95
N SER A 199 15.02 -15.95 23.66
CA SER A 199 13.90 -16.47 22.87
C SER A 199 14.40 -16.89 21.47
N PRO A 200 13.81 -17.94 20.87
CA PRO A 200 14.24 -18.44 19.58
C PRO A 200 14.26 -17.34 18.51
N VAL A 201 15.32 -17.35 17.71
CA VAL A 201 15.45 -16.55 16.50
C VAL A 201 15.19 -17.45 15.31
N THR A 202 14.38 -17.01 14.37
CA THR A 202 14.12 -17.73 13.11
C THR A 202 14.69 -16.92 11.95
N ILE A 203 15.57 -17.52 11.17
CA ILE A 203 16.04 -16.92 9.91
C ILE A 203 14.97 -17.15 8.85
N ILE A 204 14.46 -16.08 8.24
CA ILE A 204 13.36 -16.13 7.28
C ILE A 204 13.77 -15.70 5.87
N ALA A 205 14.87 -14.96 5.71
CA ALA A 205 15.46 -14.62 4.40
C ALA A 205 16.96 -14.33 4.54
N ASN A 206 17.61 -14.16 3.38
CA ASN A 206 18.97 -13.65 3.25
C ASN A 206 19.08 -12.71 2.05
N GLN A 207 20.22 -12.01 1.91
CA GLN A 207 20.53 -11.13 0.76
C GLN A 207 19.45 -10.11 0.44
N SER A 208 18.78 -9.61 1.47
CA SER A 208 17.66 -8.67 1.37
C SER A 208 17.64 -7.74 2.58
N GLU A 209 16.77 -6.73 2.54
CA GLU A 209 16.52 -5.79 3.64
C GLU A 209 15.08 -5.24 3.61
N ALA A 210 14.76 -4.25 4.45
CA ALA A 210 13.46 -3.56 4.48
C ALA A 210 12.28 -4.55 4.61
N SER A 211 12.33 -5.37 5.64
CA SER A 211 11.42 -6.50 5.83
C SER A 211 10.10 -6.09 6.47
N ASP A 212 8.98 -6.63 5.95
CA ASP A 212 7.65 -6.52 6.57
C ASP A 212 6.84 -7.79 6.36
N ILE A 213 5.95 -8.12 7.31
CA ILE A 213 5.07 -9.29 7.24
C ILE A 213 3.63 -8.85 7.41
N ILE A 214 2.77 -9.25 6.48
CA ILE A 214 1.32 -9.09 6.60
C ILE A 214 0.61 -10.44 6.56
N PHE A 215 -0.59 -10.50 7.14
CA PHE A 215 -1.46 -11.67 7.03
C PHE A 215 -2.65 -11.37 6.10
N HIS A 216 -2.92 -12.28 5.17
CA HIS A 216 -4.06 -12.22 4.28
C HIS A 216 -4.51 -13.64 3.91
N ASP A 217 -5.81 -13.90 4.00
CA ASP A 217 -6.49 -15.13 3.58
C ASP A 217 -5.73 -16.44 3.91
N GLY A 218 -5.40 -16.61 5.20
CA GLY A 218 -4.78 -17.84 5.72
C GLY A 218 -3.28 -17.96 5.51
N HIS A 219 -2.62 -16.95 4.91
CA HIS A 219 -1.18 -16.94 4.69
C HIS A 219 -0.53 -15.68 5.24
N PHE A 220 0.72 -15.82 5.66
CA PHE A 220 1.64 -14.72 5.91
C PHE A 220 2.40 -14.41 4.64
N TYR A 221 2.47 -13.14 4.27
CA TYR A 221 3.21 -12.62 3.14
C TYR A 221 4.37 -11.78 3.67
N PHE A 222 5.56 -12.19 3.30
CA PHE A 222 6.80 -11.57 3.74
C PHE A 222 7.40 -10.78 2.58
N PHE A 223 7.42 -9.45 2.74
CA PHE A 223 7.98 -8.50 1.78
C PHE A 223 9.41 -8.14 2.18
N VAL A 224 10.27 -8.02 1.19
CA VAL A 224 11.67 -7.59 1.35
C VAL A 224 12.11 -6.79 0.13
N ASN A 225 13.19 -6.04 0.29
CA ASN A 225 13.85 -5.39 -0.82
C ASN A 225 15.09 -6.15 -1.28
N HIS A 226 15.28 -6.17 -2.59
CA HIS A 226 16.49 -6.58 -3.30
C HIS A 226 17.05 -5.44 -4.11
N GLY A 227 18.33 -5.54 -4.51
CA GLY A 227 19.02 -4.51 -5.29
C GLY A 227 19.74 -3.51 -4.40
N SER A 228 20.10 -2.36 -4.94
CA SER A 228 20.87 -1.32 -4.24
C SER A 228 20.03 -0.10 -3.97
N CYS A 229 19.83 0.26 -2.70
CA CYS A 229 19.21 1.52 -2.28
C CYS A 229 20.20 2.70 -2.36
N CYS A 230 19.71 3.88 -2.06
CA CYS A 230 20.49 5.07 -1.72
C CYS A 230 21.38 5.60 -2.87
N GLN A 231 21.02 5.31 -4.12
CA GLN A 231 21.75 5.69 -5.34
C GLN A 231 20.93 6.60 -6.27
N GLY A 232 19.79 7.12 -5.79
CA GLY A 232 18.92 8.00 -6.57
C GLY A 232 18.49 7.33 -7.88
N SER A 233 18.69 7.98 -9.01
CA SER A 233 18.31 7.45 -10.34
C SER A 233 19.08 6.20 -10.78
N ASN A 234 20.15 5.82 -10.09
CA ASN A 234 20.90 4.59 -10.34
C ASN A 234 20.48 3.45 -9.42
N SER A 235 19.51 3.65 -8.55
CA SER A 235 18.98 2.61 -7.67
C SER A 235 18.41 1.45 -8.48
N THR A 236 18.71 0.24 -8.04
CA THR A 236 18.14 -1.00 -8.57
C THR A 236 17.16 -1.64 -7.58
N TYR A 237 16.79 -0.89 -6.54
CA TYR A 237 15.92 -1.33 -5.49
C TYR A 237 14.58 -1.82 -6.03
N ASN A 238 14.07 -2.91 -5.49
CA ASN A 238 12.81 -3.51 -5.89
C ASN A 238 12.22 -4.30 -4.72
N ILE A 239 10.90 -4.39 -4.65
CA ILE A 239 10.18 -5.12 -3.60
C ILE A 239 9.84 -6.51 -4.11
N ARG A 240 10.12 -7.53 -3.30
CA ARG A 240 9.79 -8.92 -3.55
C ARG A 240 8.98 -9.51 -2.40
N VAL A 241 8.27 -10.60 -2.68
CA VAL A 241 7.40 -11.25 -1.70
C VAL A 241 7.50 -12.76 -1.75
N GLY A 242 7.50 -13.38 -0.58
CA GLY A 242 7.27 -14.80 -0.37
C GLY A 242 6.08 -15.03 0.53
N ARG A 243 5.51 -16.24 0.54
CA ARG A 243 4.39 -16.57 1.44
C ARG A 243 4.62 -17.86 2.21
N SER A 244 3.96 -17.95 3.36
CA SER A 244 3.95 -19.15 4.23
C SER A 244 2.61 -19.27 4.96
N PRO A 245 2.11 -20.48 5.27
CA PRO A 245 0.97 -20.64 6.17
C PRO A 245 1.32 -20.39 7.65
N LYS A 246 2.63 -20.24 7.99
CA LYS A 246 3.11 -19.98 9.34
C LYS A 246 3.96 -18.71 9.36
N ILE A 247 3.81 -17.89 10.40
CA ILE A 247 4.61 -16.66 10.54
C ILE A 247 6.12 -16.97 10.62
N THR A 248 6.50 -18.09 11.17
CA THR A 248 7.90 -18.53 11.24
C THR A 248 8.44 -19.13 9.95
N GLY A 249 7.64 -19.15 8.88
CA GLY A 249 8.05 -19.72 7.61
C GLY A 249 8.03 -21.26 7.56
N PRO A 250 8.77 -21.91 6.66
CA PRO A 250 9.58 -21.24 5.62
C PRO A 250 8.71 -20.45 4.61
N TYR A 251 9.23 -19.32 4.15
CA TYR A 251 8.62 -18.52 3.10
C TYR A 251 9.14 -18.94 1.74
N PHE A 252 8.23 -19.12 0.80
CA PHE A 252 8.53 -19.48 -0.58
C PHE A 252 7.99 -18.43 -1.55
N ASP A 253 8.69 -18.20 -2.62
CA ASP A 253 8.18 -17.42 -3.73
C ASP A 253 7.15 -18.22 -4.55
N ARG A 254 6.59 -17.60 -5.60
CA ARG A 254 5.56 -18.22 -6.45
C ARG A 254 6.07 -19.44 -7.23
N PHE A 255 7.38 -19.57 -7.40
CA PHE A 255 8.04 -20.67 -8.10
C PHE A 255 8.53 -21.77 -7.16
N GLY A 256 8.36 -21.60 -5.84
CA GLY A 256 8.75 -22.56 -4.83
C GLY A 256 10.20 -22.38 -4.32
N GLU A 257 10.87 -21.28 -4.68
CA GLU A 257 12.21 -20.99 -4.19
C GLU A 257 12.13 -20.40 -2.77
N PRO A 258 12.91 -20.92 -1.80
CA PRO A 258 12.92 -20.39 -0.44
C PRO A 258 13.51 -18.98 -0.37
N MET A 259 12.90 -18.09 0.42
CA MET A 259 13.44 -16.75 0.68
C MET A 259 14.83 -16.80 1.37
N THR A 260 15.13 -17.87 2.11
CA THR A 260 16.46 -18.13 2.70
C THR A 260 17.52 -18.54 1.67
N GLN A 261 17.16 -18.72 0.41
CA GLN A 261 18.05 -19.05 -0.70
C GLN A 261 17.98 -18.01 -1.84
N GLY A 262 17.57 -16.77 -1.50
CA GLY A 262 17.47 -15.68 -2.47
C GLY A 262 16.17 -15.68 -3.28
N GLY A 263 15.18 -16.50 -2.92
CA GLY A 263 13.84 -16.47 -3.50
C GLY A 263 13.13 -15.15 -3.30
N GLY A 264 12.01 -14.96 -3.95
CA GLY A 264 11.14 -13.79 -3.84
C GLY A 264 10.51 -13.43 -5.18
N THR A 265 9.19 -13.55 -5.25
CA THR A 265 8.39 -13.09 -6.40
C THR A 265 8.48 -11.57 -6.48
N LEU A 266 8.80 -11.02 -7.65
CA LEU A 266 8.81 -9.59 -7.87
C LEU A 266 7.40 -9.02 -7.66
N PHE A 267 7.28 -8.08 -6.69
CA PHE A 267 6.06 -7.35 -6.41
C PHE A 267 6.07 -5.98 -7.09
N LEU A 268 7.13 -5.19 -6.88
CA LEU A 268 7.24 -3.86 -7.46
C LEU A 268 8.70 -3.57 -7.86
N ALA A 269 8.89 -3.05 -9.07
CA ALA A 269 10.18 -2.60 -9.60
C ALA A 269 10.06 -1.19 -10.17
N ALA A 270 11.19 -0.63 -10.59
CA ALA A 270 11.21 0.65 -11.28
C ALA A 270 10.33 0.62 -12.53
N GLN A 271 9.52 1.66 -12.70
CA GLN A 271 8.61 1.83 -13.83
C GLN A 271 8.62 3.30 -14.31
N GLY A 272 9.00 3.51 -15.56
CA GLY A 272 9.06 4.86 -16.11
C GLY A 272 10.02 5.76 -15.32
N ASN A 273 9.45 6.76 -14.67
CA ASN A 273 10.18 7.77 -13.88
C ASN A 273 10.32 7.40 -12.40
N ASP A 274 9.61 6.39 -11.95
CA ASP A 274 9.59 5.92 -10.58
C ASP A 274 10.66 4.85 -10.39
N ILE A 275 11.77 5.21 -9.75
CA ILE A 275 12.98 4.42 -9.68
C ILE A 275 13.25 3.96 -8.26
N GLY A 276 13.59 2.67 -8.12
CA GLY A 276 14.02 2.09 -6.86
C GLY A 276 12.93 2.08 -5.79
N PRO A 277 11.76 1.43 -6.03
CA PRO A 277 10.74 1.29 -5.01
C PRO A 277 11.23 0.45 -3.83
N GLY A 278 10.95 0.93 -2.62
CA GLY A 278 11.37 0.23 -1.42
C GLY A 278 10.52 0.50 -0.19
N HIS A 279 10.74 -0.35 0.81
CA HIS A 279 10.13 -0.26 2.13
C HIS A 279 8.61 -0.36 2.09
N PHE A 280 8.12 -1.59 1.94
CA PHE A 280 6.69 -1.91 1.95
C PHE A 280 6.08 -1.64 3.33
N GLY A 281 4.91 -0.99 3.37
CA GLY A 281 4.06 -0.89 4.56
C GLY A 281 2.60 -1.10 4.18
N ARG A 282 1.80 -1.75 5.02
CA ARG A 282 0.37 -1.97 4.77
C ARG A 282 -0.48 -0.82 5.31
N LEU A 283 -1.52 -0.44 4.57
CA LEU A 283 -2.57 0.47 5.01
C LEU A 283 -3.95 -0.14 4.69
N LEU A 284 -4.83 -0.17 5.69
CA LEU A 284 -6.26 -0.42 5.49
C LEU A 284 -7.00 0.94 5.59
N ASP A 285 -7.49 1.45 4.46
CA ASP A 285 -8.15 2.75 4.36
C ASP A 285 -9.61 2.58 3.94
N ASP A 286 -10.53 2.83 4.88
CA ASP A 286 -11.97 2.71 4.64
C ASP A 286 -12.38 1.34 4.03
N GLY A 287 -11.77 0.26 4.57
CA GLY A 287 -11.99 -1.11 4.10
C GLY A 287 -11.29 -1.48 2.79
N VAL A 288 -10.45 -0.59 2.24
CA VAL A 288 -9.65 -0.82 1.03
C VAL A 288 -8.20 -1.10 1.42
N GLU A 289 -7.66 -2.20 0.94
CA GLU A 289 -6.25 -2.52 1.16
C GLU A 289 -5.36 -1.69 0.24
N LYS A 290 -4.35 -1.07 0.85
CA LYS A 290 -3.32 -0.28 0.19
C LYS A 290 -1.96 -0.65 0.76
N PHE A 291 -0.91 -0.27 0.05
CA PHE A 291 0.45 -0.31 0.56
C PHE A 291 1.14 1.04 0.36
N SER A 292 2.06 1.36 1.24
CA SER A 292 3.01 2.46 1.11
C SER A 292 4.37 1.94 0.69
N CYS A 293 5.11 2.75 -0.02
CA CYS A 293 6.53 2.58 -0.30
C CYS A 293 7.17 3.95 -0.53
N HIS A 294 8.48 4.00 -0.69
CA HIS A 294 9.14 5.14 -1.31
C HIS A 294 9.65 4.78 -2.70
N TYR A 295 9.86 5.78 -3.54
CA TYR A 295 10.77 5.70 -4.69
C TYR A 295 12.04 6.47 -4.38
N GLU A 296 13.21 5.89 -4.68
CA GLU A 296 14.53 6.51 -4.48
C GLU A 296 14.73 7.76 -5.31
N ALA A 297 14.17 7.77 -6.50
CA ALA A 297 14.17 8.92 -7.39
C ALA A 297 12.92 8.95 -8.25
N GLU A 298 12.47 10.16 -8.55
CA GLU A 298 11.47 10.48 -9.52
C GLU A 298 12.01 11.54 -10.47
N ASN A 299 11.78 11.40 -11.77
CA ASN A 299 12.24 12.37 -12.76
C ASN A 299 11.71 13.77 -12.48
N GLY A 300 12.64 14.72 -12.30
CA GLY A 300 12.37 16.11 -11.93
C GLY A 300 12.57 16.43 -10.45
N ARG A 301 12.73 15.45 -9.57
CA ARG A 301 13.09 15.63 -8.15
C ARG A 301 14.40 14.89 -7.85
N ALA A 302 15.48 15.33 -8.48
CA ALA A 302 16.78 14.70 -8.36
C ALA A 302 17.16 14.36 -6.91
N GLY A 303 17.39 13.07 -6.64
CA GLY A 303 18.02 12.56 -5.43
C GLY A 303 17.21 12.67 -4.13
N ARG A 304 15.88 12.73 -4.18
CA ARG A 304 15.03 12.72 -2.98
C ARG A 304 14.01 11.61 -3.09
N SER A 305 14.03 10.72 -2.11
CA SER A 305 13.00 9.69 -1.98
C SER A 305 11.63 10.33 -1.71
N ILE A 306 10.60 9.76 -2.31
CA ILE A 306 9.22 10.24 -2.18
C ILE A 306 8.28 9.12 -1.77
N LEU A 307 7.30 9.46 -0.94
CA LEU A 307 6.20 8.57 -0.56
C LEU A 307 5.31 8.26 -1.78
N ASP A 308 4.92 6.99 -1.89
CA ASP A 308 3.80 6.57 -2.71
C ASP A 308 2.85 5.69 -1.91
N ILE A 309 1.55 5.75 -2.22
CA ILE A 309 0.50 4.92 -1.63
C ILE A 309 -0.36 4.39 -2.76
N ARG A 310 -0.41 3.08 -2.91
CA ARG A 310 -1.07 2.39 -4.01
C ARG A 310 -2.05 1.33 -3.51
N PRO A 311 -3.06 0.95 -4.30
CA PRO A 311 -3.90 -0.20 -3.99
C PRO A 311 -3.08 -1.49 -3.89
N LEU A 312 -3.42 -2.34 -2.92
CA LEU A 312 -2.91 -3.70 -2.79
C LEU A 312 -3.97 -4.67 -3.32
N LEU A 313 -3.66 -5.33 -4.43
CA LEU A 313 -4.55 -6.26 -5.10
C LEU A 313 -4.12 -7.70 -4.86
N TRP A 314 -5.02 -8.64 -5.15
CA TRP A 314 -4.76 -10.06 -4.98
C TRP A 314 -5.19 -10.85 -6.21
N THR A 315 -4.34 -11.74 -6.67
CA THR A 315 -4.70 -12.71 -7.72
C THR A 315 -5.64 -13.78 -7.17
N VAL A 316 -6.32 -14.50 -8.05
CA VAL A 316 -7.22 -15.61 -7.66
C VAL A 316 -6.48 -16.72 -6.90
N ASP A 317 -5.19 -16.93 -7.18
CA ASP A 317 -4.33 -17.88 -6.46
C ASP A 317 -3.66 -17.26 -5.21
N GLY A 318 -4.12 -16.07 -4.79
CA GLY A 318 -3.76 -15.41 -3.53
C GLY A 318 -2.38 -14.79 -3.53
N TRP A 319 -1.83 -14.32 -4.65
CA TRP A 319 -0.60 -13.53 -4.66
C TRP A 319 -0.89 -12.03 -4.71
N PRO A 320 -0.15 -11.21 -3.95
CA PRO A 320 -0.32 -9.77 -3.99
C PRO A 320 0.17 -9.17 -5.31
N LEU A 321 -0.52 -8.14 -5.77
CA LEU A 321 -0.16 -7.34 -6.93
C LEU A 321 -0.23 -5.86 -6.57
N PRO A 322 0.70 -5.01 -7.06
CA PRO A 322 0.57 -3.57 -6.95
C PRO A 322 -0.54 -3.08 -7.87
N GLY A 323 -1.56 -2.43 -7.30
CA GLY A 323 -2.54 -1.70 -8.07
C GLY A 323 -2.01 -0.34 -8.51
N GLU A 324 -2.83 0.40 -9.27
CA GLU A 324 -2.51 1.75 -9.71
C GLU A 324 -3.67 2.71 -9.49
N ASN A 325 -3.35 3.95 -9.15
CA ASN A 325 -4.36 4.99 -9.11
C ASN A 325 -4.82 5.33 -10.54
N VAL A 326 -6.08 5.70 -10.69
CA VAL A 326 -6.63 6.03 -12.01
C VAL A 326 -5.95 7.29 -12.55
N HIS A 327 -5.38 7.20 -13.75
CA HIS A 327 -4.78 8.34 -14.46
C HIS A 327 -5.84 9.18 -15.17
N GLU A 328 -5.48 10.41 -15.53
CA GLU A 328 -6.32 11.22 -16.42
C GLU A 328 -6.45 10.54 -17.79
N GLY A 329 -7.68 10.41 -18.27
CA GLY A 329 -7.94 9.73 -19.53
C GLY A 329 -9.41 9.48 -19.81
N THR A 330 -9.67 8.85 -20.97
CA THR A 330 -10.99 8.41 -21.38
C THR A 330 -11.16 6.93 -21.13
N TYR A 331 -12.26 6.57 -20.48
CA TYR A 331 -12.53 5.21 -20.02
C TYR A 331 -13.95 4.76 -20.31
N GLN A 332 -14.16 3.45 -20.37
CA GLN A 332 -15.45 2.82 -20.16
C GLN A 332 -15.57 2.42 -18.68
N ILE A 333 -16.78 2.54 -18.12
CA ILE A 333 -17.10 2.13 -16.76
C ILE A 333 -18.15 1.03 -16.83
N ARG A 334 -17.76 -0.21 -16.51
CA ARG A 334 -18.61 -1.40 -16.67
C ARG A 334 -18.99 -1.97 -15.31
N SER A 335 -20.27 -2.28 -15.12
CA SER A 335 -20.73 -2.98 -13.92
C SER A 335 -20.20 -4.41 -13.88
N GLN A 336 -19.64 -4.81 -12.74
CA GLN A 336 -19.20 -6.19 -12.52
C GLN A 336 -20.36 -7.17 -12.47
N ARG A 337 -21.48 -6.76 -11.86
CA ARG A 337 -22.68 -7.58 -11.72
C ARG A 337 -23.37 -7.91 -13.04
N THR A 338 -23.56 -6.89 -13.89
CA THR A 338 -24.40 -7.03 -15.10
C THR A 338 -23.59 -7.10 -16.39
N GLY A 339 -22.32 -6.70 -16.38
CA GLY A 339 -21.50 -6.53 -17.57
C GLY A 339 -21.90 -5.35 -18.47
N THR A 340 -22.93 -4.57 -18.10
CA THR A 340 -23.36 -3.40 -18.84
C THR A 340 -22.48 -2.18 -18.57
N ILE A 341 -22.49 -1.23 -19.51
CA ILE A 341 -21.65 -0.02 -19.46
C ILE A 341 -22.47 1.15 -18.91
N LEU A 342 -21.84 1.96 -18.06
CA LEU A 342 -22.36 3.24 -17.62
C LEU A 342 -22.52 4.18 -18.83
N GLN A 343 -23.72 4.70 -19.03
CA GLN A 343 -24.08 5.52 -20.18
C GLN A 343 -24.69 6.83 -19.73
N ALA A 344 -24.28 7.92 -20.39
CA ALA A 344 -24.89 9.22 -20.25
C ALA A 344 -26.17 9.29 -21.12
N SER A 345 -27.26 9.72 -20.52
CA SER A 345 -28.50 10.10 -21.21
C SER A 345 -28.79 11.58 -20.90
N THR A 346 -29.71 12.24 -21.51
CA THR A 346 -29.90 13.72 -21.46
C THR A 346 -29.50 14.38 -20.12
N ASN A 347 -30.14 14.00 -19.02
CA ASN A 347 -29.80 14.46 -17.64
C ASN A 347 -29.68 13.29 -16.67
N ALA A 348 -29.66 12.07 -17.16
CA ALA A 348 -29.62 10.85 -16.35
C ALA A 348 -28.39 10.03 -16.67
N VAL A 349 -28.08 9.12 -15.76
CA VAL A 349 -27.07 8.10 -15.92
C VAL A 349 -27.75 6.74 -15.82
N GLU A 350 -27.45 5.87 -16.75
CA GLU A 350 -28.03 4.53 -16.80
C GLU A 350 -26.98 3.49 -17.20
N THR A 351 -27.32 2.22 -17.21
CA THR A 351 -26.47 1.17 -17.76
C THR A 351 -27.08 0.63 -19.06
N ALA A 352 -26.24 0.37 -20.05
CA ALA A 352 -26.62 -0.13 -21.36
C ALA A 352 -25.63 -1.15 -21.91
N ARG A 353 -26.04 -1.87 -22.97
CA ARG A 353 -25.11 -2.66 -23.76
C ARG A 353 -24.05 -1.76 -24.39
N TYR A 354 -22.79 -2.20 -24.38
CA TYR A 354 -21.69 -1.45 -25.01
C TYR A 354 -21.84 -1.45 -26.55
N LEU A 355 -21.90 -0.27 -27.12
CA LEU A 355 -22.06 -0.02 -28.56
C LEU A 355 -20.97 0.94 -29.10
N VAL A 356 -19.94 1.22 -28.29
CA VAL A 356 -18.81 2.12 -28.63
C VAL A 356 -19.24 3.58 -28.87
N HIS A 357 -20.42 3.99 -28.37
CA HIS A 357 -20.89 5.36 -28.49
C HIS A 357 -20.15 6.31 -27.56
N GLU A 358 -20.01 7.59 -27.92
CA GLU A 358 -19.34 8.60 -27.09
C GLU A 358 -19.99 8.79 -25.72
N ASN A 359 -21.35 8.68 -25.65
CA ASN A 359 -22.06 8.76 -24.37
C ASN A 359 -21.86 7.55 -23.44
N GLN A 360 -21.08 6.54 -23.87
CA GLN A 360 -20.65 5.38 -23.08
C GLN A 360 -19.19 5.48 -22.64
N LYS A 361 -18.55 6.61 -22.96
CA LYS A 361 -17.18 6.91 -22.57
C LYS A 361 -17.16 8.06 -21.57
N TRP A 362 -16.21 8.01 -20.67
CA TRP A 362 -16.09 8.95 -19.57
C TRP A 362 -14.67 9.48 -19.46
N ASN A 363 -14.52 10.80 -19.48
CA ASN A 363 -13.26 11.46 -19.20
C ASN A 363 -13.11 11.57 -17.70
N ILE A 364 -12.14 10.85 -17.13
CA ILE A 364 -11.80 10.87 -15.72
C ILE A 364 -10.58 11.76 -15.57
N ALA A 365 -10.66 12.78 -14.70
CA ALA A 365 -9.56 13.69 -14.42
C ALA A 365 -9.45 13.94 -12.92
N PRO A 366 -8.20 13.99 -12.36
CA PRO A 366 -7.99 14.39 -10.99
C PRO A 366 -8.59 15.76 -10.68
N ALA A 367 -9.22 15.89 -9.52
CA ALA A 367 -9.84 17.12 -9.05
C ALA A 367 -9.27 17.59 -7.70
N GLY A 368 -8.11 17.05 -7.32
CA GLY A 368 -7.41 17.36 -6.07
C GLY A 368 -7.86 16.51 -4.89
N ALA A 369 -7.01 16.41 -3.87
CA ALA A 369 -7.27 15.69 -2.61
C ALA A 369 -7.72 14.22 -2.80
N GLY A 370 -7.27 13.54 -3.86
CA GLY A 370 -7.62 12.15 -4.16
C GLY A 370 -9.02 11.95 -4.76
N PHE A 371 -9.69 13.04 -5.14
CA PHE A 371 -10.97 12.99 -5.84
C PHE A 371 -10.80 13.19 -7.32
N TYR A 372 -11.80 12.72 -8.06
CA TYR A 372 -11.88 12.77 -9.51
C TYR A 372 -13.16 13.45 -9.97
N LYS A 373 -13.05 14.14 -11.08
CA LYS A 373 -14.17 14.59 -11.91
C LYS A 373 -14.39 13.55 -13.01
N ILE A 374 -15.64 13.13 -13.20
CA ILE A 374 -16.04 12.15 -14.23
C ILE A 374 -16.98 12.83 -15.19
N THR A 375 -16.51 13.12 -16.41
CA THR A 375 -17.25 13.88 -17.44
C THR A 375 -17.68 12.94 -18.56
N SER A 376 -18.91 13.06 -19.06
CA SER A 376 -19.33 12.33 -20.26
C SER A 376 -18.53 12.78 -21.48
N ALA A 377 -18.01 11.85 -22.27
CA ALA A 377 -17.28 12.18 -23.51
C ALA A 377 -18.21 12.74 -24.62
N ALA A 378 -19.53 12.52 -24.51
CA ALA A 378 -20.50 13.06 -25.43
C ALA A 378 -20.90 14.53 -25.15
N GLY A 379 -20.34 15.17 -24.10
CA GLY A 379 -20.66 16.54 -23.74
C GLY A 379 -19.84 17.04 -22.56
N GLU A 380 -20.26 18.14 -21.95
CA GLU A 380 -19.53 18.78 -20.85
C GLU A 380 -20.10 18.45 -19.45
N ASN A 381 -21.20 17.71 -19.39
CA ASN A 381 -21.84 17.37 -18.13
C ASN A 381 -21.04 16.31 -17.39
N VAL A 382 -20.98 16.47 -16.06
CA VAL A 382 -20.28 15.58 -15.15
C VAL A 382 -21.24 14.70 -14.37
N LEU A 383 -20.75 13.54 -13.94
CA LEU A 383 -21.44 12.68 -12.99
C LEU A 383 -21.58 13.42 -11.66
N ALA A 384 -22.81 13.51 -11.15
CA ALA A 384 -23.14 14.20 -9.91
C ALA A 384 -24.05 13.34 -9.03
N ALA A 385 -23.84 13.42 -7.72
CA ALA A 385 -24.70 12.82 -6.71
C ALA A 385 -25.85 13.79 -6.37
N ALA A 386 -27.08 13.26 -6.36
CA ALA A 386 -28.27 13.96 -5.91
C ALA A 386 -29.07 13.00 -5.03
N ASP A 387 -28.94 13.17 -3.72
CA ASP A 387 -29.44 12.22 -2.71
C ASP A 387 -28.95 10.78 -2.98
N GLU A 388 -29.84 9.84 -3.20
CA GLU A 388 -29.54 8.44 -3.51
C GLU A 388 -29.48 8.16 -5.03
N ARG A 389 -29.31 9.18 -5.87
CA ARG A 389 -29.26 9.05 -7.33
C ARG A 389 -28.00 9.65 -7.92
N ALA A 390 -27.58 9.07 -9.03
CA ALA A 390 -26.57 9.66 -9.90
C ALA A 390 -27.27 10.35 -11.08
N MET A 391 -26.77 11.53 -11.44
CA MET A 391 -27.29 12.33 -12.54
C MET A 391 -26.16 13.00 -13.31
N LEU A 392 -26.49 13.66 -14.42
CA LEU A 392 -25.59 14.53 -15.14
C LEU A 392 -25.94 16.00 -14.88
N ALA A 393 -24.92 16.81 -14.62
CA ALA A 393 -25.05 18.24 -14.39
C ALA A 393 -23.84 19.00 -14.95
N PRO A 394 -23.97 20.29 -15.28
CA PRO A 394 -22.80 21.14 -15.54
C PRO A 394 -21.87 21.17 -14.35
N PHE A 395 -20.55 21.19 -14.61
CA PHE A 395 -19.57 21.23 -13.53
C PHE A 395 -19.55 22.59 -12.84
N THR A 396 -19.77 22.58 -11.52
CA THR A 396 -19.74 23.76 -10.66
C THR A 396 -18.63 23.71 -9.60
N GLY A 397 -17.93 22.58 -9.51
CA GLY A 397 -16.91 22.34 -8.47
C GLY A 397 -17.49 21.94 -7.11
N GLY A 398 -18.79 21.68 -7.01
CA GLY A 398 -19.45 21.23 -5.79
C GLY A 398 -19.00 19.81 -5.38
N ASP A 399 -18.98 19.54 -4.07
CA ASP A 399 -18.56 18.25 -3.53
C ASP A 399 -19.37 17.06 -4.04
N ASN A 400 -20.62 17.29 -4.43
CA ASN A 400 -21.49 16.28 -5.04
C ASN A 400 -21.08 15.87 -6.47
N GLN A 401 -20.11 16.55 -7.08
CA GLN A 401 -19.57 16.26 -8.40
C GLN A 401 -18.16 15.65 -8.34
N LEU A 402 -17.69 15.37 -7.13
CA LEU A 402 -16.37 14.80 -6.86
C LEU A 402 -16.50 13.35 -6.39
N TRP A 403 -15.67 12.48 -6.94
CA TRP A 403 -15.75 11.03 -6.75
C TRP A 403 -14.42 10.46 -6.30
N LYS A 404 -14.45 9.56 -5.30
CA LYS A 404 -13.33 8.72 -4.95
C LYS A 404 -13.38 7.45 -5.79
N LEU A 405 -12.25 7.06 -6.36
CA LEU A 405 -12.10 5.83 -7.15
C LEU A 405 -11.14 4.91 -6.40
N ASP A 406 -11.67 4.00 -5.61
CA ASP A 406 -10.87 3.04 -4.86
C ASP A 406 -10.79 1.71 -5.60
N GLN A 407 -9.61 1.30 -6.00
CA GLN A 407 -9.39 -0.04 -6.54
C GLN A 407 -9.42 -1.06 -5.40
N LEU A 408 -10.30 -2.03 -5.52
CA LEU A 408 -10.53 -3.08 -4.53
C LEU A 408 -9.57 -4.25 -4.74
N ALA A 409 -9.50 -5.14 -3.77
CA ALA A 409 -8.58 -6.27 -3.75
C ALA A 409 -8.63 -7.17 -5.01
N ASP A 410 -9.78 -7.30 -5.65
CA ASP A 410 -10.00 -8.06 -6.89
C ASP A 410 -9.72 -7.27 -8.19
N GLY A 411 -9.24 -6.02 -8.06
CA GLY A 411 -8.98 -5.11 -9.18
C GLY A 411 -10.21 -4.34 -9.67
N SER A 412 -11.41 -4.61 -9.15
CA SER A 412 -12.59 -3.79 -9.41
C SER A 412 -12.52 -2.45 -8.67
N TYR A 413 -13.43 -1.53 -8.97
CA TYR A 413 -13.46 -0.20 -8.37
C TYR A 413 -14.73 0.05 -7.59
N ARG A 414 -14.59 0.64 -6.38
CA ARG A 414 -15.63 1.38 -5.70
C ARG A 414 -15.59 2.82 -6.23
N ILE A 415 -16.73 3.30 -6.76
CA ILE A 415 -16.91 4.70 -7.19
C ILE A 415 -17.79 5.36 -6.14
N ALA A 416 -17.23 6.19 -5.27
CA ALA A 416 -17.93 6.78 -4.13
C ALA A 416 -18.02 8.30 -4.24
N SER A 417 -19.20 8.87 -4.02
CA SER A 417 -19.38 10.32 -3.95
C SER A 417 -18.66 10.92 -2.73
N LYS A 418 -18.07 12.08 -2.90
CA LYS A 418 -17.48 12.84 -1.79
C LYS A 418 -18.54 13.22 -0.75
N VAL A 419 -19.76 13.50 -1.18
CA VAL A 419 -20.90 13.77 -0.30
C VAL A 419 -21.48 12.44 0.20
N GLY A 420 -21.52 12.24 1.51
CA GLY A 420 -22.12 11.06 2.14
C GLY A 420 -21.37 9.74 1.92
N LYS A 421 -20.26 9.73 1.16
CA LYS A 421 -19.48 8.52 0.83
C LYS A 421 -20.34 7.39 0.24
N LEU A 422 -21.38 7.75 -0.52
CA LEU A 422 -22.29 6.78 -1.15
C LEU A 422 -21.66 6.21 -2.42
N ALA A 423 -21.66 4.88 -2.53
CA ALA A 423 -21.13 4.16 -3.68
C ALA A 423 -22.15 4.08 -4.82
N LEU A 424 -21.66 4.24 -6.04
CA LEU A 424 -22.42 4.03 -7.28
C LEU A 424 -22.79 2.54 -7.40
N ALA A 425 -24.07 2.26 -7.64
CA ALA A 425 -24.59 0.89 -7.70
C ALA A 425 -25.54 0.70 -8.90
N THR A 426 -25.52 -0.50 -9.49
CA THR A 426 -26.59 -0.94 -10.41
C THR A 426 -27.79 -1.43 -9.61
N THR A 427 -29.01 -1.13 -10.10
CA THR A 427 -30.24 -1.67 -9.51
C THR A 427 -30.82 -2.77 -10.39
N ASP A 428 -31.64 -3.66 -9.79
CA ASP A 428 -32.27 -4.76 -10.52
C ASP A 428 -33.36 -4.31 -11.50
N ASN A 429 -33.72 -3.03 -11.50
CA ASN A 429 -34.85 -2.50 -12.25
C ASN A 429 -34.42 -2.06 -13.67
N ILE A 430 -33.87 -3.01 -14.44
CA ILE A 430 -33.42 -2.79 -15.82
C ILE A 430 -34.58 -2.36 -16.74
N LYS A 431 -35.87 -2.60 -16.34
CA LYS A 431 -37.04 -2.33 -17.15
C LYS A 431 -37.43 -0.86 -17.23
N SER A 432 -36.88 0.02 -16.38
CA SER A 432 -37.27 1.46 -16.33
C SER A 432 -36.20 2.43 -16.81
N GLY A 433 -35.07 1.95 -17.38
CA GLY A 433 -34.00 2.83 -17.88
C GLY A 433 -33.17 3.55 -16.78
N ASN A 434 -33.48 3.36 -15.52
CA ASN A 434 -32.84 4.03 -14.38
C ASN A 434 -32.12 3.01 -13.47
N GLY A 435 -31.18 2.26 -14.04
CA GLY A 435 -30.46 1.20 -13.34
C GLY A 435 -29.33 1.67 -12.42
N ILE A 436 -29.26 2.95 -12.02
CA ILE A 436 -28.17 3.48 -11.19
C ILE A 436 -28.72 4.15 -9.94
N ALA A 437 -28.17 3.78 -8.80
CA ALA A 437 -28.45 4.38 -7.49
C ALA A 437 -27.13 4.69 -6.74
N LEU A 438 -27.25 5.43 -5.66
CA LEU A 438 -26.16 5.64 -4.68
C LEU A 438 -26.57 5.02 -3.35
N GLY A 439 -25.67 4.28 -2.73
CA GLY A 439 -25.92 3.64 -1.44
C GLY A 439 -24.64 3.41 -0.63
N LYS A 440 -24.83 3.09 0.63
CA LYS A 440 -23.68 2.67 1.47
C LYS A 440 -22.98 1.48 0.81
N PHE A 441 -21.66 1.50 0.77
CA PHE A 441 -20.89 0.40 0.23
C PHE A 441 -21.02 -0.85 1.13
N THR A 442 -21.41 -1.97 0.54
CA THR A 442 -21.57 -3.27 1.19
C THR A 442 -20.62 -4.33 0.64
N GLY A 443 -19.91 -4.02 -0.45
CA GLY A 443 -19.07 -4.97 -1.16
C GLY A 443 -19.81 -5.87 -2.15
N ASP A 444 -21.11 -5.66 -2.36
CA ASP A 444 -21.90 -6.37 -3.37
C ASP A 444 -21.43 -6.02 -4.79
N ASP A 445 -21.50 -6.98 -5.72
CA ASP A 445 -21.07 -6.81 -7.12
C ASP A 445 -21.84 -5.71 -7.86
N SER A 446 -23.04 -5.32 -7.39
CA SER A 446 -23.77 -4.17 -7.91
C SER A 446 -23.04 -2.84 -7.70
N GLN A 447 -22.15 -2.76 -6.72
CA GLN A 447 -21.36 -1.59 -6.35
C GLN A 447 -19.89 -1.67 -6.82
N ARG A 448 -19.57 -2.71 -7.61
CA ARG A 448 -18.23 -2.95 -8.15
C ARG A 448 -18.22 -2.64 -9.65
N TRP A 449 -17.19 -1.94 -10.05
CA TRP A 449 -17.05 -1.43 -11.42
C TRP A 449 -15.68 -1.79 -12.00
N VAL A 450 -15.63 -2.02 -13.29
CA VAL A 450 -14.39 -2.16 -14.04
C VAL A 450 -14.18 -0.86 -14.82
N ILE A 451 -13.08 -0.18 -14.56
CA ILE A 451 -12.64 1.02 -15.30
C ILE A 451 -11.54 0.57 -16.25
N ALA A 452 -11.76 0.71 -17.55
CA ALA A 452 -10.83 0.23 -18.56
C ALA A 452 -10.81 1.21 -19.77
N ALA A 453 -9.76 1.11 -20.60
CA ALA A 453 -9.71 1.84 -21.87
C ALA A 453 -10.96 1.47 -22.72
N PRO A 454 -11.52 2.44 -23.49
CA PRO A 454 -12.75 2.23 -24.27
C PRO A 454 -12.51 1.34 -25.49
#